data_792070d7128e9d3c82d5ca52e75d0c22
#
_entry.id   792070d7128e9d3c82d5ca52e75d0c22
#
_cell.length_a   1.000
_cell.length_b   1.000
_cell.length_c   1.000
_cell.angle_alpha   90.00
_cell.angle_beta   90.00
_cell.angle_gamma   90.00
#
_symmetry.space_group_name_H-M   'P 1'
#
loop_
_entity.id
_entity.type
_entity.pdbx_description
1 polymer ?
#
loop_
_entity_poly.entity_id
_entity_poly.type
_entity_poly.pdbx_seq_one_letter_code
_entity_poly.pdbx_strand_id
1 'polypeptide(L)'
;MSTEEEERDLTRKERREQAREQRKALEEAEAAGAQRRKRLIQLGSIAAAVIVIIVVIVVATGSGSSGGIKKTPVGKKNPVVTEVTALLGGIPQNGNTLGSPKAPVTMQYFGDLECPICKDFTLGALPKLIEKYVKTGKLKIEYRNLETATREPETFRTQQVAAMAAGKQQKAWDYIELFYHQQGTEDTGYVTENYLQELAKQVPSLNLTEWTAARNDGTFTNTITSDAQAANTAGFNGTPSFLVGKSGGTLEKLEYASLTDPSSFEAAINKLL
;
A
#
# COMPACT_ATOMS: atom_id res chain seq x y z
N MET A 1 -20.38 -50.21 26.60
CA MET A 1 -20.97 -51.21 25.65
C MET A 1 -20.34 -50.90 24.33
N SER A 2 -19.55 -51.83 23.81
CA SER A 2 -18.77 -51.61 22.58
C SER A 2 -19.64 -51.97 21.36
N THR A 3 -19.37 -51.33 20.24
CA THR A 3 -20.01 -51.52 18.93
C THR A 3 -20.05 -52.99 18.46
N GLU A 4 -19.21 -53.86 19.01
CA GLU A 4 -19.18 -55.30 18.74
C GLU A 4 -20.29 -56.12 19.45
N GLU A 5 -20.94 -55.60 20.51
CA GLU A 5 -22.07 -56.25 21.17
C GLU A 5 -23.39 -55.97 20.46
N GLU A 6 -23.59 -54.79 19.85
CA GLU A 6 -24.78 -54.47 19.06
C GLU A 6 -24.84 -55.25 17.73
N GLU A 7 -23.72 -55.62 17.12
CA GLU A 7 -23.67 -56.38 15.87
C GLU A 7 -24.09 -57.85 16.02
N ARG A 8 -24.10 -58.41 17.23
CA ARG A 8 -24.40 -59.80 17.47
C ARG A 8 -25.89 -60.12 17.50
N ASP A 9 -26.77 -59.17 17.73
CA ASP A 9 -28.21 -59.36 17.92
C ASP A 9 -29.07 -59.11 16.65
N LEU A 10 -28.43 -58.66 15.54
CA LEU A 10 -29.16 -58.41 14.28
C LEU A 10 -29.52 -59.67 13.52
N THR A 11 -30.79 -59.75 13.05
CA THR A 11 -31.28 -60.87 12.21
C THR A 11 -30.52 -60.88 10.85
N ARG A 12 -30.49 -62.05 10.18
CA ARG A 12 -29.84 -62.14 8.84
C ARG A 12 -30.40 -61.17 7.81
N LYS A 13 -31.61 -60.69 7.96
CA LYS A 13 -32.26 -59.73 7.07
C LYS A 13 -31.71 -58.35 7.32
N GLU A 14 -31.61 -57.90 8.56
CA GLU A 14 -31.10 -56.62 8.98
C GLU A 14 -29.61 -56.42 8.60
N ARG A 15 -28.77 -57.43 8.75
CA ARG A 15 -27.38 -57.40 8.29
C ARG A 15 -27.27 -57.25 6.78
N ARG A 16 -28.20 -57.86 6.00
CA ARG A 16 -28.19 -57.63 4.54
C ARG A 16 -28.67 -56.26 4.13
N GLU A 17 -29.59 -55.66 4.86
CA GLU A 17 -30.07 -54.31 4.63
C GLU A 17 -28.99 -53.28 4.98
N GLN A 18 -28.34 -53.40 6.13
CA GLN A 18 -27.20 -52.54 6.51
C GLN A 18 -26.03 -52.63 5.51
N ALA A 19 -25.67 -53.85 5.06
CA ALA A 19 -24.62 -54.01 4.06
C ALA A 19 -25.00 -53.39 2.70
N ARG A 20 -26.29 -53.37 2.34
CA ARG A 20 -26.75 -52.65 1.12
C ARG A 20 -26.71 -51.15 1.28
N GLU A 21 -27.09 -50.62 2.42
CA GLU A 21 -27.03 -49.18 2.71
C GLU A 21 -25.60 -48.71 2.76
N GLN A 22 -24.71 -49.45 3.40
CA GLN A 22 -23.27 -49.09 3.42
C GLN A 22 -22.65 -49.07 2.02
N ARG A 23 -22.99 -50.06 1.16
CA ARG A 23 -22.52 -50.05 -0.23
C ARG A 23 -23.04 -48.86 -1.02
N LYS A 24 -24.34 -48.51 -0.87
CA LYS A 24 -24.92 -47.34 -1.52
C LYS A 24 -24.25 -46.05 -1.05
N ALA A 25 -24.03 -45.90 0.26
CA ALA A 25 -23.35 -44.73 0.81
C ALA A 25 -21.90 -44.59 0.30
N LEU A 26 -21.18 -45.73 0.16
CA LEU A 26 -19.85 -45.74 -0.42
C LEU A 26 -19.85 -45.34 -1.91
N GLU A 27 -20.77 -45.91 -2.70
CA GLU A 27 -20.91 -45.57 -4.12
C GLU A 27 -21.29 -44.10 -4.33
N GLU A 28 -22.18 -43.54 -3.50
CA GLU A 28 -22.55 -42.12 -3.52
C GLU A 28 -21.37 -41.20 -3.11
N ALA A 29 -20.60 -41.62 -2.08
CA ALA A 29 -19.41 -40.89 -1.66
C ALA A 29 -18.30 -40.88 -2.73
N GLU A 30 -18.08 -42.03 -3.40
CA GLU A 30 -17.13 -42.14 -4.51
C GLU A 30 -17.57 -41.29 -5.73
N ALA A 31 -18.87 -41.34 -6.08
CA ALA A 31 -19.43 -40.54 -7.16
C ALA A 31 -19.32 -39.03 -6.86
N ALA A 32 -19.61 -38.61 -5.62
CA ALA A 32 -19.45 -37.21 -5.19
C ALA A 32 -17.96 -36.77 -5.20
N GLY A 33 -17.06 -37.65 -4.78
CA GLY A 33 -15.63 -37.44 -4.84
C GLY A 33 -15.11 -37.26 -6.28
N ALA A 34 -15.58 -38.12 -7.19
CA ALA A 34 -15.23 -38.05 -8.61
C ALA A 34 -15.75 -36.76 -9.28
N GLN A 35 -16.97 -36.33 -8.93
CA GLN A 35 -17.52 -35.05 -9.42
C GLN A 35 -16.74 -33.84 -8.88
N ARG A 36 -16.38 -33.81 -7.60
CA ARG A 36 -15.54 -32.76 -7.00
C ARG A 36 -14.18 -32.70 -7.69
N ARG A 37 -13.54 -33.85 -7.92
CA ARG A 37 -12.25 -33.92 -8.62
C ARG A 37 -12.34 -33.40 -10.06
N LYS A 38 -13.40 -33.77 -10.81
CA LYS A 38 -13.63 -33.23 -12.16
C LYS A 38 -13.82 -31.72 -12.15
N ARG A 39 -14.58 -31.15 -11.22
CA ARG A 39 -14.77 -29.70 -11.08
C ARG A 39 -13.47 -28.99 -10.73
N LEU A 40 -12.67 -29.55 -9.82
CA LEU A 40 -11.36 -28.99 -9.47
C LEU A 40 -10.38 -29.00 -10.65
N ILE A 41 -10.37 -30.07 -11.45
CA ILE A 41 -9.56 -30.15 -12.66
C ILE A 41 -10.03 -29.13 -13.70
N GLN A 42 -11.35 -28.99 -13.90
CA GLN A 42 -11.92 -28.00 -14.82
C GLN A 42 -11.61 -26.55 -14.38
N LEU A 43 -11.74 -26.23 -13.09
CA LEU A 43 -11.39 -24.92 -12.56
C LEU A 43 -9.89 -24.67 -12.64
N GLY A 44 -9.06 -25.67 -12.36
CA GLY A 44 -7.61 -25.59 -12.50
C GLY A 44 -7.15 -25.39 -13.95
N SER A 45 -7.80 -26.04 -14.91
CA SER A 45 -7.47 -25.86 -16.35
C SER A 45 -7.90 -24.49 -16.87
N ILE A 46 -9.04 -23.94 -16.40
CA ILE A 46 -9.47 -22.59 -16.75
C ILE A 46 -8.49 -21.56 -16.15
N ALA A 47 -8.11 -21.72 -14.89
CA ALA A 47 -7.12 -20.85 -14.24
C ALA A 47 -5.75 -20.90 -14.96
N ALA A 48 -5.29 -22.10 -15.34
CA ALA A 48 -4.06 -22.27 -16.11
C ALA A 48 -4.15 -21.61 -17.50
N ALA A 49 -5.28 -21.74 -18.20
CA ALA A 49 -5.51 -21.09 -19.48
C ALA A 49 -5.51 -19.54 -19.37
N VAL A 50 -6.14 -19.00 -18.32
CA VAL A 50 -6.13 -17.57 -18.03
C VAL A 50 -4.72 -17.07 -17.73
N ILE A 51 -3.95 -17.81 -16.93
CA ILE A 51 -2.54 -17.47 -16.64
C ILE A 51 -1.70 -17.48 -17.93
N VAL A 52 -1.88 -18.49 -18.79
CA VAL A 52 -1.18 -18.55 -20.08
C VAL A 52 -1.57 -17.38 -20.99
N ILE A 53 -2.85 -17.01 -21.03
CA ILE A 53 -3.30 -15.85 -21.81
C ILE A 53 -2.70 -14.55 -21.25
N ILE A 54 -2.66 -14.37 -19.93
CA ILE A 54 -2.03 -13.22 -19.30
C ILE A 54 -0.53 -13.18 -19.60
N VAL A 55 0.17 -14.30 -19.50
CA VAL A 55 1.60 -14.39 -19.83
C VAL A 55 1.85 -14.09 -21.31
N VAL A 56 1.01 -14.60 -22.22
CA VAL A 56 1.14 -14.32 -23.67
C VAL A 56 0.86 -12.84 -23.96
N ILE A 57 -0.13 -12.22 -23.32
CA ILE A 57 -0.41 -10.78 -23.47
C ILE A 57 0.79 -9.97 -22.94
N VAL A 58 1.34 -10.31 -21.77
CA VAL A 58 2.50 -9.62 -21.19
C VAL A 58 3.74 -9.76 -22.07
N VAL A 59 3.97 -10.95 -22.66
CA VAL A 59 5.10 -11.17 -23.56
C VAL A 59 4.88 -10.51 -24.93
N ALA A 60 3.65 -10.54 -25.47
CA ALA A 60 3.33 -9.96 -26.78
C ALA A 60 3.25 -8.43 -26.75
N THR A 61 2.92 -7.81 -25.60
CA THR A 61 2.87 -6.35 -25.47
C THR A 61 4.20 -5.74 -25.03
N GLY A 62 5.24 -6.56 -24.76
CA GLY A 62 6.58 -6.09 -24.41
C GLY A 62 6.64 -5.27 -23.10
N SER A 63 5.61 -5.35 -22.26
CA SER A 63 5.57 -4.69 -20.96
C SER A 63 5.92 -5.67 -19.85
N GLY A 64 7.19 -6.06 -19.80
CA GLY A 64 7.80 -6.40 -18.53
C GLY A 64 7.72 -5.16 -17.66
N SER A 65 6.80 -5.16 -16.69
CA SER A 65 6.73 -4.12 -15.66
C SER A 65 7.88 -4.35 -14.65
N SER A 66 9.10 -4.23 -15.12
CA SER A 66 10.21 -3.87 -14.25
C SER A 66 9.95 -2.40 -13.91
N GLY A 67 9.65 -2.09 -12.64
CA GLY A 67 9.48 -0.73 -12.14
C GLY A 67 10.71 0.10 -12.46
N GLY A 68 10.73 0.69 -13.63
CA GLY A 68 11.77 1.54 -14.14
C GLY A 68 11.18 2.92 -14.36
N ILE A 69 11.85 3.94 -13.86
CA ILE A 69 11.51 5.32 -14.12
C ILE A 69 11.43 5.51 -15.63
N LYS A 70 10.28 5.91 -16.15
CA LYS A 70 10.12 6.23 -17.58
C LYS A 70 11.02 7.42 -17.91
N LYS A 71 12.10 7.18 -18.65
CA LYS A 71 13.01 8.24 -19.09
C LYS A 71 12.26 9.17 -20.04
N THR A 72 12.15 10.43 -19.65
CA THR A 72 11.60 11.47 -20.52
C THR A 72 12.60 11.75 -21.66
N PRO A 73 12.16 11.80 -22.93
CA PRO A 73 13.03 12.18 -24.03
C PRO A 73 13.72 13.50 -23.81
N VAL A 74 14.98 13.63 -24.23
CA VAL A 74 15.76 14.86 -24.09
C VAL A 74 15.00 16.03 -24.71
N GLY A 75 14.84 17.11 -23.92
CA GLY A 75 14.14 18.34 -24.33
C GLY A 75 12.63 18.37 -24.08
N LYS A 76 12.01 17.28 -23.58
CA LYS A 76 10.61 17.30 -23.14
C LYS A 76 10.51 17.39 -21.62
N LYS A 77 9.57 18.22 -21.12
CA LYS A 77 9.26 18.25 -19.69
C LYS A 77 8.60 16.93 -19.30
N ASN A 78 9.04 16.35 -18.19
CA ASN A 78 8.37 15.17 -17.62
C ASN A 78 6.97 15.57 -17.14
N PRO A 79 5.87 15.00 -17.68
CA PRO A 79 4.51 15.36 -17.30
C PRO A 79 4.24 15.16 -15.81
N VAL A 80 4.78 14.08 -15.22
CA VAL A 80 4.65 13.80 -13.78
C VAL A 80 5.30 14.88 -12.94
N VAL A 81 6.51 15.31 -13.28
CA VAL A 81 7.19 16.42 -12.57
C VAL A 81 6.39 17.71 -12.68
N THR A 82 5.79 17.97 -13.85
CA THR A 82 4.96 19.16 -14.06
C THR A 82 3.70 19.11 -13.18
N GLU A 83 3.06 17.97 -13.09
CA GLU A 83 1.86 17.75 -12.26
C GLU A 83 2.19 17.91 -10.77
N VAL A 84 3.22 17.23 -10.27
CA VAL A 84 3.67 17.34 -8.87
C VAL A 84 4.06 18.78 -8.53
N THR A 85 4.78 19.48 -9.44
CA THR A 85 5.17 20.87 -9.23
C THR A 85 3.93 21.79 -9.17
N ALA A 86 2.92 21.55 -9.99
CA ALA A 86 1.68 22.33 -9.96
C ALA A 86 0.88 22.07 -8.68
N LEU A 87 0.82 20.80 -8.23
CA LEU A 87 0.13 20.42 -7.01
C LEU A 87 0.78 21.05 -5.76
N LEU A 88 2.10 20.95 -5.63
CA LEU A 88 2.84 21.34 -4.41
C LEU A 88 3.39 22.76 -4.45
N GLY A 89 3.35 23.42 -5.60
CA GLY A 89 3.94 24.75 -5.78
C GLY A 89 3.40 25.79 -4.80
N GLY A 90 4.32 26.50 -4.12
CA GLY A 90 3.99 27.54 -3.14
C GLY A 90 3.55 27.03 -1.76
N ILE A 91 3.43 25.72 -1.56
CA ILE A 91 3.09 25.16 -0.25
C ILE A 91 4.37 25.01 0.59
N PRO A 92 4.43 25.53 1.82
CA PRO A 92 5.56 25.30 2.70
C PRO A 92 5.74 23.81 3.01
N GLN A 93 6.99 23.36 3.02
CA GLN A 93 7.37 22.05 3.51
C GLN A 93 8.41 22.18 4.62
N ASN A 94 8.33 21.34 5.65
CA ASN A 94 9.32 21.26 6.71
C ASN A 94 9.52 19.80 7.13
N GLY A 95 10.69 19.23 6.80
CA GLY A 95 10.88 17.78 6.94
C GLY A 95 9.79 17.04 6.17
N ASN A 96 9.07 16.16 6.86
CA ASN A 96 7.97 15.37 6.30
C ASN A 96 6.60 16.07 6.39
N THR A 97 6.55 17.34 6.76
CA THR A 97 5.31 18.11 6.90
C THR A 97 5.05 18.97 5.66
N LEU A 98 3.84 18.89 5.12
CA LEU A 98 3.31 19.72 4.05
C LEU A 98 2.27 20.69 4.60
N GLY A 99 2.40 21.98 4.29
CA GLY A 99 1.45 23.01 4.67
C GLY A 99 1.98 23.99 5.70
N SER A 100 1.14 24.96 6.03
CA SER A 100 1.50 26.03 6.98
C SER A 100 1.75 25.47 8.38
N PRO A 101 2.86 25.84 9.06
CA PRO A 101 3.08 25.45 10.45
C PRO A 101 1.98 26.01 11.40
N LYS A 102 1.24 27.05 10.96
CA LYS A 102 0.14 27.67 11.71
C LYS A 102 -1.23 27.08 11.36
N ALA A 103 -1.30 26.05 10.51
CA ALA A 103 -2.57 25.40 10.17
C ALA A 103 -3.29 24.91 11.43
N PRO A 104 -4.59 25.20 11.60
CA PRO A 104 -5.35 24.81 12.79
C PRO A 104 -5.59 23.31 12.93
N VAL A 105 -5.51 22.56 11.82
CA VAL A 105 -5.72 21.11 11.80
C VAL A 105 -4.42 20.42 11.34
N THR A 106 -4.08 19.33 12.03
CA THR A 106 -3.00 18.41 11.67
C THR A 106 -3.57 17.06 11.29
N MET A 107 -3.13 16.52 10.17
CA MET A 107 -3.35 15.12 9.78
C MET A 107 -2.01 14.41 9.71
N GLN A 108 -1.86 13.29 10.41
CA GLN A 108 -0.74 12.38 10.23
C GLN A 108 -1.16 11.29 9.25
N TYR A 109 -0.35 11.09 8.22
CA TYR A 109 -0.50 10.05 7.21
C TYR A 109 0.61 9.01 7.38
N PHE A 110 0.26 7.84 7.90
CA PHE A 110 1.15 6.70 8.03
C PHE A 110 1.18 5.93 6.72
N GLY A 111 2.34 5.87 6.10
CA GLY A 111 2.51 5.30 4.77
C GLY A 111 3.78 4.46 4.61
N ASP A 112 3.72 3.61 3.59
CA ASP A 112 4.83 2.83 3.05
C ASP A 112 4.93 3.16 1.56
N LEU A 113 6.11 3.53 1.09
CA LEU A 113 6.28 4.01 -0.29
C LEU A 113 6.06 2.91 -1.34
N GLU A 114 6.20 1.62 -0.99
CA GLU A 114 5.83 0.52 -1.89
C GLU A 114 4.37 0.12 -1.81
N CYS A 115 3.59 0.63 -0.83
CA CYS A 115 2.19 0.25 -0.64
C CYS A 115 1.30 0.76 -1.79
N PRO A 116 0.65 -0.12 -2.58
CA PRO A 116 -0.23 0.29 -3.66
C PRO A 116 -1.48 1.02 -3.16
N ILE A 117 -1.97 0.66 -1.99
CA ILE A 117 -3.14 1.31 -1.36
C ILE A 117 -2.78 2.73 -0.90
N CYS A 118 -1.53 2.98 -0.48
CA CYS A 118 -1.02 4.33 -0.21
C CYS A 118 -0.97 5.18 -1.50
N LYS A 119 -0.60 4.57 -2.62
CA LYS A 119 -0.66 5.22 -3.94
C LYS A 119 -2.09 5.63 -4.30
N ASP A 120 -3.09 4.76 -4.04
CA ASP A 120 -4.49 5.07 -4.31
C ASP A 120 -4.96 6.32 -3.54
N PHE A 121 -4.54 6.48 -2.28
CA PHE A 121 -4.81 7.70 -1.52
C PHE A 121 -4.06 8.91 -2.08
N THR A 122 -2.76 8.76 -2.32
CA THR A 122 -1.89 9.85 -2.74
C THR A 122 -2.28 10.42 -4.10
N LEU A 123 -2.69 9.58 -5.04
CA LEU A 123 -3.13 10.02 -6.37
C LEU A 123 -4.65 10.24 -6.46
N GLY A 124 -5.41 9.89 -5.42
CA GLY A 124 -6.87 9.95 -5.38
C GLY A 124 -7.42 11.11 -4.54
N ALA A 125 -7.59 10.88 -3.22
CA ALA A 125 -8.18 11.88 -2.34
C ALA A 125 -7.21 13.01 -1.97
N LEU A 126 -5.91 12.72 -1.80
CA LEU A 126 -4.90 13.67 -1.31
C LEU A 126 -4.81 14.97 -2.15
N PRO A 127 -4.78 14.96 -3.49
CA PRO A 127 -4.72 16.18 -4.28
C PRO A 127 -5.86 17.15 -3.99
N LYS A 128 -7.08 16.63 -3.77
CA LYS A 128 -8.26 17.44 -3.44
C LYS A 128 -8.15 18.05 -2.04
N LEU A 129 -7.59 17.30 -1.09
CA LEU A 129 -7.32 17.80 0.26
C LEU A 129 -6.24 18.88 0.25
N ILE A 130 -5.20 18.71 -0.56
CA ILE A 130 -4.14 19.70 -0.75
C ILE A 130 -4.74 21.00 -1.30
N GLU A 131 -5.49 20.94 -2.37
CA GLU A 131 -6.09 22.12 -3.02
C GLU A 131 -7.04 22.86 -2.07
N LYS A 132 -7.90 22.13 -1.37
CA LYS A 132 -8.98 22.72 -0.57
C LYS A 132 -8.52 23.20 0.80
N TYR A 133 -7.60 22.48 1.44
CA TYR A 133 -7.27 22.72 2.84
C TYR A 133 -5.80 23.07 3.08
N VAL A 134 -4.85 22.43 2.39
CA VAL A 134 -3.43 22.70 2.63
C VAL A 134 -3.02 24.03 2.02
N LYS A 135 -3.35 24.28 0.75
CA LYS A 135 -3.09 25.55 0.07
C LYS A 135 -3.78 26.75 0.73
N THR A 136 -4.91 26.50 1.38
CA THR A 136 -5.64 27.56 2.11
C THR A 136 -5.19 27.74 3.57
N GLY A 137 -4.15 26.99 3.99
CA GLY A 137 -3.56 27.10 5.33
C GLY A 137 -4.41 26.52 6.47
N LYS A 138 -5.45 25.74 6.15
CA LYS A 138 -6.37 25.12 7.11
C LYS A 138 -5.89 23.78 7.64
N LEU A 139 -5.12 23.06 6.84
CA LEU A 139 -4.57 21.74 7.14
C LEU A 139 -3.07 21.72 6.92
N LYS A 140 -2.34 21.03 7.80
CA LYS A 140 -1.01 20.51 7.50
C LYS A 140 -1.02 19.00 7.56
N ILE A 141 -0.22 18.35 6.73
CA ILE A 141 -0.12 16.90 6.65
C ILE A 141 1.30 16.48 7.00
N GLU A 142 1.43 15.55 7.94
CA GLU A 142 2.71 14.97 8.38
C GLU A 142 2.79 13.53 7.87
N TYR A 143 3.71 13.25 6.95
CA TYR A 143 3.97 11.87 6.53
C TYR A 143 4.75 11.14 7.62
N ARG A 144 4.27 9.95 8.01
CA ARG A 144 4.85 9.08 9.03
C ARG A 144 5.17 7.72 8.41
N ASN A 145 6.33 7.20 8.75
CA ASN A 145 6.84 5.96 8.18
C ASN A 145 6.22 4.75 8.88
N LEU A 146 5.60 3.83 8.15
CA LEU A 146 5.07 2.58 8.72
C LEU A 146 5.29 1.42 7.73
N GLU A 147 6.13 0.47 8.13
CA GLU A 147 6.46 -0.71 7.34
C GLU A 147 5.29 -1.70 7.34
N THR A 148 4.70 -1.94 6.17
CA THR A 148 3.56 -2.86 6.01
C THR A 148 3.55 -3.59 4.68
N ALA A 149 3.89 -2.93 3.57
CA ALA A 149 3.89 -3.48 2.23
C ALA A 149 5.29 -3.93 1.80
N THR A 150 6.32 -3.16 2.16
CA THR A 150 7.71 -3.52 1.87
C THR A 150 8.16 -4.63 2.81
N ARG A 151 8.47 -5.83 2.28
CA ARG A 151 8.87 -6.98 3.10
C ARG A 151 10.31 -6.94 3.56
N GLU A 152 11.19 -6.31 2.78
CA GLU A 152 12.61 -6.20 3.11
C GLU A 152 12.87 -4.94 3.95
N PRO A 153 13.17 -5.06 5.27
CA PRO A 153 13.32 -3.91 6.17
C PRO A 153 14.38 -2.91 5.71
N GLU A 154 15.43 -3.37 5.05
CA GLU A 154 16.47 -2.48 4.52
C GLU A 154 15.96 -1.68 3.31
N THR A 155 15.14 -2.27 2.44
CA THR A 155 14.49 -1.56 1.34
C THR A 155 13.53 -0.51 1.88
N PHE A 156 12.68 -0.90 2.85
CA PHE A 156 11.80 0.04 3.55
C PHE A 156 12.60 1.21 4.12
N ARG A 157 13.62 0.93 4.93
CA ARG A 157 14.46 1.95 5.53
C ARG A 157 15.08 2.89 4.48
N THR A 158 15.65 2.33 3.43
CA THR A 158 16.39 3.09 2.42
C THR A 158 15.48 4.03 1.62
N GLN A 159 14.28 3.61 1.26
CA GLN A 159 13.32 4.46 0.53
C GLN A 159 12.77 5.58 1.43
N GLN A 160 12.46 5.30 2.70
CA GLN A 160 11.98 6.32 3.63
C GLN A 160 13.08 7.35 3.93
N VAL A 161 14.32 6.90 4.14
CA VAL A 161 15.48 7.77 4.31
C VAL A 161 15.69 8.68 3.08
N ALA A 162 15.47 8.16 1.88
CA ALA A 162 15.58 8.97 0.65
C ALA A 162 14.57 10.12 0.62
N ALA A 163 13.32 9.87 1.04
CA ALA A 163 12.30 10.91 1.15
C ALA A 163 12.63 11.92 2.27
N MET A 164 13.05 11.44 3.45
CA MET A 164 13.43 12.32 4.56
C MET A 164 14.67 13.16 4.26
N ALA A 165 15.63 12.63 3.50
CA ALA A 165 16.81 13.39 3.04
C ALA A 165 16.41 14.55 2.09
N ALA A 166 15.42 14.32 1.22
CA ALA A 166 14.84 15.41 0.44
C ALA A 166 14.15 16.45 1.36
N GLY A 167 13.58 16.01 2.46
CA GLY A 167 12.96 16.87 3.48
C GLY A 167 13.93 17.83 4.17
N LYS A 168 15.24 17.50 4.27
CA LYS A 168 16.27 18.46 4.74
C LYS A 168 16.36 19.70 3.85
N GLN A 169 15.92 19.60 2.60
CA GLN A 169 15.85 20.68 1.63
C GLN A 169 14.41 21.12 1.34
N GLN A 170 13.45 20.79 2.21
CA GLN A 170 12.03 21.12 2.07
C GLN A 170 11.40 20.51 0.80
N LYS A 171 11.81 19.28 0.44
CA LYS A 171 11.42 18.56 -0.77
C LYS A 171 10.91 17.14 -0.51
N ALA A 172 10.56 16.81 0.75
CA ALA A 172 10.08 15.47 1.05
C ALA A 172 8.83 15.11 0.24
N TRP A 173 7.87 16.03 0.17
CA TRP A 173 6.60 15.76 -0.51
C TRP A 173 6.74 15.75 -2.03
N ASP A 174 7.66 16.56 -2.61
CA ASP A 174 8.02 16.43 -4.03
C ASP A 174 8.55 15.00 -4.32
N TYR A 175 9.40 14.47 -3.43
CA TYR A 175 9.98 13.14 -3.56
C TYR A 175 8.93 12.04 -3.37
N ILE A 176 8.08 12.14 -2.33
CA ILE A 176 6.99 11.18 -2.01
C ILE A 176 5.98 11.10 -3.16
N GLU A 177 5.51 12.25 -3.67
CA GLU A 177 4.59 12.30 -4.80
C GLU A 177 5.20 11.66 -6.06
N LEU A 178 6.44 12.02 -6.40
CA LEU A 178 7.14 11.42 -7.54
C LEU A 178 7.31 9.91 -7.38
N PHE A 179 7.53 9.43 -6.15
CA PHE A 179 7.65 8.01 -5.86
C PHE A 179 6.34 7.29 -6.16
N TYR A 180 5.21 7.76 -5.61
CA TYR A 180 3.91 7.14 -5.83
C TYR A 180 3.45 7.20 -7.29
N HIS A 181 3.72 8.29 -8.00
CA HIS A 181 3.44 8.38 -9.44
C HIS A 181 4.22 7.33 -10.27
N GLN A 182 5.44 7.00 -9.85
CA GLN A 182 6.36 6.09 -10.55
C GLN A 182 6.54 4.75 -9.82
N GLN A 183 5.70 4.48 -8.82
CA GLN A 183 5.72 3.25 -8.03
C GLN A 183 5.56 2.01 -8.92
N GLY A 184 6.47 1.06 -8.77
CA GLY A 184 6.39 -0.27 -9.38
C GLY A 184 5.48 -1.22 -8.60
N THR A 185 5.55 -2.50 -8.92
CA THR A 185 4.86 -3.54 -8.15
C THR A 185 5.62 -3.82 -6.86
N GLU A 186 4.91 -3.86 -5.74
CA GLU A 186 5.51 -4.14 -4.42
C GLU A 186 6.27 -5.47 -4.41
N ASP A 187 7.31 -5.57 -3.62
CA ASP A 187 8.15 -6.77 -3.42
C ASP A 187 8.81 -7.35 -4.70
N THR A 188 8.94 -6.57 -5.77
CA THR A 188 9.64 -7.01 -6.99
C THR A 188 11.11 -6.61 -7.03
N GLY A 189 11.60 -5.93 -5.98
CA GLY A 189 12.98 -5.44 -5.92
C GLY A 189 13.28 -4.28 -6.87
N TYR A 190 12.24 -3.55 -7.31
CA TYR A 190 12.43 -2.39 -8.19
C TYR A 190 13.04 -1.18 -7.47
N VAL A 191 12.87 -1.10 -6.14
CA VAL A 191 13.43 -0.02 -5.32
C VAL A 191 14.92 -0.25 -5.13
N THR A 192 15.69 0.09 -6.14
CA THR A 192 17.15 0.03 -6.14
C THR A 192 17.74 1.40 -5.83
N GLU A 193 19.01 1.46 -5.49
CA GLU A 193 19.74 2.73 -5.34
C GLU A 193 19.63 3.61 -6.60
N ASN A 194 19.74 3.01 -7.78
CA ASN A 194 19.57 3.72 -9.04
C ASN A 194 18.16 4.29 -9.19
N TYR A 195 17.11 3.54 -8.80
CA TYR A 195 15.73 4.02 -8.81
C TYR A 195 15.56 5.26 -7.90
N LEU A 196 16.07 5.20 -6.68
CA LEU A 196 15.99 6.30 -5.72
C LEU A 196 16.74 7.55 -6.20
N GLN A 197 17.92 7.38 -6.82
CA GLN A 197 18.68 8.47 -7.40
C GLN A 197 17.99 9.10 -8.62
N GLU A 198 17.41 8.29 -9.50
CA GLU A 198 16.68 8.79 -10.67
C GLU A 198 15.41 9.55 -10.28
N LEU A 199 14.74 9.16 -9.17
CA LEU A 199 13.67 9.97 -8.59
C LEU A 199 14.20 11.30 -8.05
N ALA A 200 15.28 11.28 -7.27
CA ALA A 200 15.88 12.49 -6.71
C ALA A 200 16.27 13.51 -7.79
N LYS A 201 16.79 13.04 -8.93
CA LYS A 201 17.11 13.90 -10.10
C LYS A 201 15.88 14.60 -10.69
N GLN A 202 14.68 14.07 -10.48
CA GLN A 202 13.44 14.65 -10.98
C GLN A 202 12.83 15.67 -10.02
N VAL A 203 13.26 15.70 -8.76
CA VAL A 203 12.78 16.67 -7.77
C VAL A 203 13.33 18.07 -8.12
N PRO A 204 12.46 19.06 -8.39
CA PRO A 204 12.92 20.39 -8.79
C PRO A 204 13.77 21.06 -7.71
N SER A 205 14.93 21.56 -8.12
CA SER A 205 15.87 22.30 -7.25
C SER A 205 16.45 21.50 -6.08
N LEU A 206 16.38 20.17 -6.10
CA LEU A 206 17.06 19.34 -5.12
C LEU A 206 18.56 19.30 -5.40
N ASN A 207 19.38 19.65 -4.40
CA ASN A 207 20.81 19.46 -4.45
C ASN A 207 21.15 17.99 -4.19
N LEU A 208 21.56 17.26 -5.22
CA LEU A 208 21.82 15.82 -5.13
C LEU A 208 23.00 15.46 -4.24
N THR A 209 24.02 16.32 -4.16
CA THR A 209 25.18 16.12 -3.28
C THR A 209 24.76 16.19 -1.82
N GLU A 210 24.00 17.21 -1.46
CA GLU A 210 23.46 17.35 -0.09
C GLU A 210 22.44 16.26 0.24
N TRP A 211 21.59 15.87 -0.71
CA TRP A 211 20.63 14.78 -0.54
C TRP A 211 21.35 13.45 -0.29
N THR A 212 22.41 13.14 -1.05
CA THR A 212 23.20 11.93 -0.85
C THR A 212 23.90 11.94 0.51
N ALA A 213 24.49 13.06 0.91
CA ALA A 213 25.13 13.19 2.22
C ALA A 213 24.10 13.05 3.37
N ALA A 214 22.93 13.67 3.24
CA ALA A 214 21.87 13.62 4.25
C ALA A 214 21.34 12.21 4.49
N ARG A 215 21.38 11.30 3.51
CA ARG A 215 20.95 9.90 3.66
C ARG A 215 21.78 9.11 4.69
N ASN A 216 22.95 9.60 5.05
CA ASN A 216 23.79 9.02 6.10
C ASN A 216 23.45 9.57 7.50
N ASP A 217 22.43 10.42 7.63
CA ASP A 217 22.00 10.96 8.93
C ASP A 217 21.32 9.87 9.77
N GLY A 218 22.00 9.41 10.81
CA GLY A 218 21.51 8.37 11.72
C GLY A 218 20.22 8.75 12.47
N THR A 219 19.84 10.03 12.50
CA THR A 219 18.60 10.48 13.15
C THR A 219 17.35 9.97 12.43
N PHE A 220 17.42 9.66 11.14
CA PHE A 220 16.30 9.10 10.38
C PHE A 220 15.87 7.72 10.89
N THR A 221 16.79 6.89 11.35
CA THR A 221 16.46 5.60 11.99
C THR A 221 15.60 5.83 13.24
N ASN A 222 15.94 6.84 14.06
CA ASN A 222 15.15 7.19 15.22
C ASN A 222 13.75 7.69 14.84
N THR A 223 13.63 8.44 13.75
CA THR A 223 12.35 8.91 13.21
C THR A 223 11.47 7.73 12.79
N ILE A 224 12.02 6.78 12.02
CA ILE A 224 11.29 5.57 11.60
C ILE A 224 10.82 4.76 12.83
N THR A 225 11.69 4.56 13.81
CA THR A 225 11.33 3.87 15.06
C THR A 225 10.23 4.59 15.83
N SER A 226 10.32 5.91 15.95
CA SER A 226 9.31 6.73 16.62
C SER A 226 7.97 6.68 15.88
N ASP A 227 7.98 6.68 14.55
CA ASP A 227 6.78 6.56 13.74
C ASP A 227 6.11 5.20 13.91
N ALA A 228 6.88 4.13 13.92
CA ALA A 228 6.38 2.77 14.19
C ALA A 228 5.78 2.65 15.59
N GLN A 229 6.39 3.27 16.62
CA GLN A 229 5.85 3.31 17.98
C GLN A 229 4.52 4.10 18.03
N ALA A 230 4.44 5.25 17.34
CA ALA A 230 3.22 6.04 17.27
C ALA A 230 2.09 5.26 16.58
N ALA A 231 2.38 4.56 15.48
CA ALA A 231 1.44 3.69 14.79
C ALA A 231 0.94 2.56 15.70
N ASN A 232 1.85 1.89 16.42
CA ASN A 232 1.50 0.83 17.37
C ASN A 232 0.61 1.36 18.51
N THR A 233 0.93 2.52 19.07
CA THR A 233 0.13 3.19 20.12
C THR A 233 -1.28 3.52 19.60
N ALA A 234 -1.37 3.95 18.34
CA ALA A 234 -2.66 4.17 17.68
C ALA A 234 -3.36 2.86 17.29
N GLY A 235 -2.72 1.69 17.43
CA GLY A 235 -3.26 0.39 17.00
C GLY A 235 -3.40 0.27 15.50
N PHE A 236 -2.47 0.85 14.74
CA PHE A 236 -2.37 0.69 13.30
C PHE A 236 -1.54 -0.54 12.94
N ASN A 237 -2.05 -1.33 12.01
CA ASN A 237 -1.40 -2.55 11.49
C ASN A 237 -1.38 -2.61 9.96
N GLY A 238 -1.70 -1.50 9.30
CA GLY A 238 -1.74 -1.38 7.85
C GLY A 238 -1.58 0.06 7.39
N THR A 239 -1.25 0.24 6.12
CA THR A 239 -1.12 1.53 5.45
C THR A 239 -2.06 1.63 4.24
N PRO A 240 -2.59 2.81 3.94
CA PRO A 240 -2.46 4.04 4.71
C PRO A 240 -3.31 4.04 5.99
N SER A 241 -2.81 4.66 7.05
CA SER A 241 -3.56 4.92 8.27
C SER A 241 -3.44 6.40 8.65
N PHE A 242 -4.44 6.94 9.33
CA PHE A 242 -4.51 8.38 9.56
C PHE A 242 -4.89 8.72 10.99
N LEU A 243 -4.23 9.76 11.53
CA LEU A 243 -4.69 10.49 12.71
C LEU A 243 -5.01 11.91 12.29
N VAL A 244 -6.06 12.52 12.88
CA VAL A 244 -6.44 13.90 12.63
C VAL A 244 -6.87 14.58 13.91
N GLY A 245 -6.58 15.87 14.05
CA GLY A 245 -6.99 16.66 15.21
C GLY A 245 -6.58 18.12 15.11
N LYS A 246 -6.91 18.90 16.14
CA LYS A 246 -6.42 20.27 16.24
C LYS A 246 -4.91 20.29 16.43
N SER A 247 -4.23 21.19 15.73
CA SER A 247 -2.78 21.32 15.80
C SER A 247 -2.32 21.62 17.23
N GLY A 248 -1.38 20.83 17.73
CA GLY A 248 -0.89 20.90 19.12
C GLY A 248 -1.77 20.19 20.15
N GLY A 249 -2.91 19.62 19.75
CA GLY A 249 -3.79 18.81 20.59
C GLY A 249 -3.63 17.31 20.34
N THR A 250 -4.54 16.54 20.94
CA THR A 250 -4.64 15.10 20.70
C THR A 250 -5.15 14.84 19.28
N LEU A 251 -4.53 13.91 18.57
CA LEU A 251 -4.99 13.43 17.29
C LEU A 251 -5.75 12.11 17.49
N GLU A 252 -6.85 11.95 16.79
CA GLU A 252 -7.71 10.76 16.85
C GLU A 252 -7.66 10.00 15.52
N LYS A 253 -7.98 8.71 15.55
CA LYS A 253 -8.09 7.92 14.32
C LYS A 253 -9.13 8.53 13.38
N LEU A 254 -8.74 8.63 12.11
CA LEU A 254 -9.64 9.01 11.05
C LEU A 254 -10.09 7.75 10.31
N GLU A 255 -11.38 7.46 10.38
CA GLU A 255 -12.00 6.39 9.60
C GLU A 255 -12.45 6.96 8.24
N TYR A 256 -12.24 6.20 7.18
CA TYR A 256 -12.55 6.60 5.82
C TYR A 256 -13.30 5.50 5.05
N ALA A 257 -14.20 5.92 4.17
CA ALA A 257 -14.97 5.00 3.32
C ALA A 257 -14.26 4.73 1.98
N SER A 258 -13.42 5.67 1.52
CA SER A 258 -12.71 5.58 0.24
C SER A 258 -11.38 6.32 0.31
N LEU A 259 -10.41 5.84 -0.45
CA LEU A 259 -9.10 6.48 -0.60
C LEU A 259 -9.03 7.39 -1.83
N THR A 260 -10.00 7.29 -2.73
CA THR A 260 -10.08 8.12 -3.93
C THR A 260 -11.15 9.23 -3.83
N ASP A 261 -12.10 9.07 -2.89
CA ASP A 261 -13.09 10.08 -2.54
C ASP A 261 -12.68 10.80 -1.24
N PRO A 262 -12.50 12.13 -1.24
CA PRO A 262 -12.06 12.88 -0.08
C PRO A 262 -13.15 13.09 0.99
N SER A 263 -14.39 12.72 0.76
CA SER A 263 -15.56 13.12 1.58
C SER A 263 -15.41 12.80 3.07
N SER A 264 -14.90 11.60 3.42
CA SER A 264 -14.67 11.22 4.82
C SER A 264 -13.59 12.08 5.47
N PHE A 265 -12.50 12.35 4.75
CA PHE A 265 -11.41 13.22 5.21
C PHE A 265 -11.89 14.67 5.38
N GLU A 266 -12.64 15.18 4.39
CA GLU A 266 -13.23 16.53 4.44
C GLU A 266 -14.17 16.70 5.61
N ALA A 267 -15.03 15.70 5.88
CA ALA A 267 -15.95 15.74 7.03
C ALA A 267 -15.18 15.82 8.36
N ALA A 268 -14.12 15.03 8.53
CA ALA A 268 -13.29 15.05 9.72
C ALA A 268 -12.55 16.40 9.89
N ILE A 269 -11.97 16.93 8.81
CA ILE A 269 -11.25 18.21 8.82
C ILE A 269 -12.24 19.36 9.15
N ASN A 270 -13.40 19.41 8.48
CA ASN A 270 -14.40 20.48 8.70
C ASN A 270 -14.95 20.51 10.13
N LYS A 271 -15.05 19.34 10.79
CA LYS A 271 -15.47 19.26 12.20
C LYS A 271 -14.47 19.91 13.16
N LEU A 272 -13.21 20.02 12.76
CA LEU A 272 -12.11 20.56 13.56
C LEU A 272 -11.83 22.05 13.29
N LEU A 273 -12.29 22.58 12.16
CA LEU A 273 -12.18 23.99 11.78
C LEU A 273 -13.22 24.84 12.47
#